data_8fb344cbdc77491e58ecc32a5d6a7d55
#
_entry.id   8fb344cbdc77491e58ecc32a5d6a7d55
#
_cell.length_a   1.000
_cell.length_b   1.000
_cell.length_c   1.000
_cell.angle_alpha   90.00
_cell.angle_beta   90.00
_cell.angle_gamma   90.00
#
_symmetry.space_group_name_H-M   'P 1'
#
loop_
_entity.id
_entity.type
_entity.pdbx_description
1 polymer ?
#
loop_
_entity_poly.entity_id
_entity_poly.type
_entity_poly.pdbx_seq_one_letter_code
_entity_poly.pdbx_strand_id
1 'polypeptide(L)' 'MFPNLNAEMARQGWTRKDLANKTGIRYQTLNEKLNGKRPFTFPETVKIKNALSTELTLEQILLT' A
#
# COMPACT_ATOMS: atom_id res chain seq x y z
N MET A 1 -10.40 1.57 -3.89
CA MET A 1 -10.29 0.83 -2.63
C MET A 1 -9.12 1.37 -1.83
N PHE A 2 -9.11 1.13 -0.55
CA PHE A 2 -8.05 1.59 0.37
C PHE A 2 -7.83 3.10 0.34
N PRO A 3 -8.85 3.89 0.69
CA PRO A 3 -8.74 5.35 0.60
C PRO A 3 -7.63 5.93 1.49
N ASN A 4 -7.37 5.35 2.65
CA ASN A 4 -6.29 5.83 3.52
C ASN A 4 -4.92 5.57 2.89
N LEU A 5 -4.74 4.41 2.28
CA LEU A 5 -3.50 4.09 1.58
C LEU A 5 -3.30 5.03 0.39
N ASN A 6 -4.36 5.25 -0.38
CA ASN A 6 -4.29 6.17 -1.51
C ASN A 6 -3.96 7.59 -1.07
N ALA A 7 -4.53 8.04 0.04
CA ALA A 7 -4.25 9.36 0.59
C ALA A 7 -2.79 9.50 1.02
N GLU A 8 -2.23 8.47 1.66
CA GLU A 8 -0.82 8.49 2.06
C GLU A 8 0.11 8.53 0.85
N MET A 9 -0.21 7.76 -0.19
CA MET A 9 0.57 7.78 -1.42
C MET A 9 0.53 9.17 -2.06
N ALA A 10 -0.65 9.78 -2.13
CA ALA A 10 -0.82 11.10 -2.70
C ALA A 10 -0.04 12.15 -1.91
N ARG A 11 -0.06 12.05 -0.58
CA ARG A 11 0.67 12.98 0.27
C ARG A 11 2.17 12.93 0.00
N GLN A 12 2.71 11.75 -0.28
CA GLN A 12 4.11 11.58 -0.56
C GLN A 12 4.46 11.76 -2.04
N GLY A 13 3.46 11.94 -2.88
CA GLY A 13 3.67 12.10 -4.31
C GLY A 13 4.06 10.80 -5.00
N TRP A 14 3.63 9.66 -4.47
CA TRP A 14 3.99 8.34 -5.01
C TRP A 14 2.91 7.80 -5.93
N THR A 15 3.36 7.20 -7.04
CA THR A 15 2.51 6.37 -7.89
C THR A 15 2.53 4.93 -7.36
N ARG A 16 1.70 4.06 -7.96
CA ARG A 16 1.74 2.64 -7.62
C ARG A 16 3.09 2.02 -7.95
N LYS A 17 3.75 2.48 -9.01
CA LYS A 17 5.09 2.01 -9.34
C LYS A 17 6.10 2.38 -8.26
N ASP A 18 6.00 3.59 -7.73
CA ASP A 18 6.87 4.02 -6.65
C ASP A 18 6.66 3.14 -5.42
N LEU A 19 5.41 2.84 -5.08
CA LEU A 19 5.11 1.98 -3.95
C LEU A 19 5.67 0.58 -4.17
N ALA A 20 5.52 0.04 -5.37
CA ALA A 20 6.05 -1.29 -5.71
C ALA A 20 7.57 -1.32 -5.53
N ASN A 21 8.27 -0.30 -6.02
CA ASN A 21 9.72 -0.22 -5.89
C ASN A 21 10.16 -0.13 -4.43
N LYS A 22 9.44 0.64 -3.63
CA LYS A 22 9.82 0.85 -2.23
C LYS A 22 9.50 -0.35 -1.33
N THR A 23 8.49 -1.12 -1.69
CA THR A 23 8.11 -2.30 -0.91
C THR A 23 8.73 -3.59 -1.42
N GLY A 24 9.25 -3.57 -2.65
CA GLY A 24 9.77 -4.78 -3.28
C GLY A 24 8.68 -5.72 -3.79
N ILE A 25 7.42 -5.28 -3.80
CA ILE A 25 6.31 -6.04 -4.35
C ILE A 25 6.25 -5.79 -5.85
N ARG A 26 6.01 -6.84 -6.64
CA ARG A 26 5.85 -6.68 -8.09
C ARG A 26 4.72 -5.71 -8.39
N TYR A 27 4.93 -4.82 -9.35
CA TYR A 27 3.92 -3.83 -9.72
C TYR A 27 2.59 -4.48 -10.09
N GLN A 28 2.64 -5.54 -10.91
CA GLN A 28 1.42 -6.22 -11.34
C GLN A 28 0.67 -6.82 -10.14
N THR A 29 1.39 -7.47 -9.23
CA THR A 29 0.80 -8.06 -8.04
C THR A 29 0.21 -6.98 -7.13
N LEU A 30 0.95 -5.90 -6.92
CA LEU A 30 0.48 -4.78 -6.11
C LEU A 30 -0.79 -4.17 -6.72
N ASN A 31 -0.80 -3.99 -8.03
CA ASN A 31 -1.94 -3.41 -8.73
C ASN A 31 -3.19 -4.27 -8.56
N GLU A 32 -3.06 -5.60 -8.67
CA GLU A 32 -4.18 -6.50 -8.45
C GLU A 32 -4.73 -6.39 -7.03
N LYS A 33 -3.85 -6.31 -6.04
CA LYS A 33 -4.25 -6.19 -4.65
C LYS A 33 -4.90 -4.85 -4.35
N LEU A 34 -4.38 -3.78 -4.91
CA LEU A 34 -4.99 -2.45 -4.77
C LEU A 34 -6.35 -2.35 -5.42
N ASN A 35 -6.58 -3.13 -6.49
CA ASN A 35 -7.87 -3.19 -7.16
C ASN A 35 -8.85 -4.16 -6.48
N GLY A 36 -8.43 -4.83 -5.40
CA GLY A 36 -9.29 -5.73 -4.66
C GLY A 36 -9.41 -7.13 -5.24
N LYS A 37 -8.58 -7.49 -6.22
CA LYS A 37 -8.60 -8.82 -6.82
C LYS A 37 -7.97 -9.89 -5.93
N ARG A 38 -7.02 -9.49 -5.08
CA ARG A 38 -6.34 -10.37 -4.15
C ARG A 38 -6.17 -9.65 -2.81
N PRO A 39 -6.21 -10.37 -1.68
CA PRO A 39 -5.96 -9.74 -0.38
C PRO A 39 -4.47 -9.47 -0.17
N PHE A 40 -4.18 -8.45 0.61
CA PHE A 40 -2.81 -8.24 1.08
C PHE A 40 -2.49 -9.25 2.17
N THR A 41 -1.26 -9.76 2.16
CA THR A 41 -0.77 -10.58 3.27
C THR A 41 -0.24 -9.67 4.37
N PHE A 42 -0.11 -10.23 5.59
CA PHE A 42 0.41 -9.46 6.72
C PHE A 42 1.83 -8.90 6.44
N PRO A 43 2.79 -9.71 5.95
CA PRO A 43 4.11 -9.17 5.64
C PRO A 43 4.08 -8.04 4.61
N GLU A 44 3.21 -8.13 3.61
CA GLU A 44 3.06 -7.08 2.61
C GLU A 44 2.55 -5.79 3.24
N THR A 45 1.57 -5.91 4.13
CA THR A 45 1.01 -4.75 4.83
C THR A 45 2.08 -4.05 5.67
N VAL A 46 2.91 -4.82 6.36
CA VAL A 46 4.01 -4.27 7.16
C VAL A 46 5.00 -3.53 6.26
N LYS A 47 5.33 -4.10 5.10
CA LYS A 47 6.24 -3.46 4.15
C LYS A 47 5.69 -2.13 3.66
N ILE A 48 4.39 -2.09 3.35
CA ILE A 48 3.74 -0.87 2.91
C ILE A 48 3.77 0.19 4.00
N LYS A 49 3.42 -0.18 5.22
CA LYS A 49 3.44 0.74 6.34
C LYS A 49 4.83 1.32 6.58
N ASN A 50 5.85 0.47 6.56
CA ASN A 50 7.22 0.91 6.75
C ASN A 50 7.69 1.82 5.62
N ALA A 51 7.31 1.51 4.39
CA ALA A 51 7.68 2.32 3.23
C ALA A 51 7.06 3.72 3.30
N LEU A 52 5.81 3.80 3.75
CA LEU A 52 5.10 5.07 3.85
C LEU A 52 5.52 5.88 5.08
N SER A 53 6.16 5.27 6.05
CA SER A 53 6.55 5.92 7.31
C SER A 53 5.38 6.65 7.96
N THR A 54 4.20 6.03 7.90
CA THR A 54 2.97 6.65 8.38
C THR A 54 2.70 6.28 9.84
N GLU A 55 1.98 7.16 10.54
CA GLU A 55 1.51 6.89 11.89
C GLU A 55 0.23 6.05 11.90
N LEU A 56 -0.39 5.85 10.75
CA LEU A 56 -1.58 5.02 10.66
C LEU A 56 -1.25 3.57 11.02
N THR A 57 -2.20 2.92 11.70
CA THR A 57 -2.06 1.50 12.00
C THR A 57 -2.29 0.67 10.73
N LEU A 58 -1.92 -0.61 10.77
CA LEU A 58 -2.18 -1.51 9.66
C LEU A 58 -3.66 -1.55 9.30
N GLU A 59 -4.51 -1.56 10.32
CA GLU A 59 -5.96 -1.55 10.12
C GLU A 59 -6.42 -0.28 9.42
N GLN A 60 -5.91 0.87 9.84
CA GLN A 60 -6.29 2.13 9.24
C GLN A 60 -5.87 2.24 7.78
N ILE A 61 -4.78 1.61 7.40
CA ILE A 61 -4.32 1.62 6.02
C ILE A 61 -5.23 0.75 5.13
N LEU A 62 -5.64 -0.41 5.62
CA LEU A 62 -6.32 -1.40 4.79
C LEU A 62 -7.83 -1.51 4.98
N LEU A 63 -8.39 -1.07 6.12
CA LEU A 63 -9.80 -1.29 6.40
C LEU A 63 -10.73 -0.17 5.96
N THR A 64 -10.21 0.92 5.44
CA THR A 64 -11.07 2.02 4.99
C THR A 64 -10.72 2.49 3.60
#